data_c4f90db5f7264592d09c1799581f11c2
#
_entry.id   c4f90db5f7264592d09c1799581f11c2
#
_cell.length_a   1.000
_cell.length_b   1.000
_cell.length_c   1.000
_cell.angle_alpha   90.00
_cell.angle_beta   90.00
_cell.angle_gamma   90.00
#
_symmetry.space_group_name_H-M   'P 1'
#
loop_
_entity.id
_entity.type
_entity.pdbx_description
1 polymer ?
#
loop_
_entity_poly.entity_id
_entity_poly.type
_entity_poly.pdbx_seq_one_letter_code
_entity_poly.pdbx_strand_id
1 'polypeptide(L)'
;ASVESLLPSRGMSGKSGQVVTLVGQHFVESEELSCRFGDSLAGGLYISSSMVACTAPIREAGSVMVSASNNGQDAGPGTAQYRYETLQGAVLTVTPSAGPISGGTMVTVHVSRAQSDLEAVRCKFGSEIVGGTSVNGSKVTCVTPWMARGGVVAFTLLDGVDGAKIGMDAPFVFYAAPRV
;
A
#
# COMPACT_ATOMS: atom_id res chain seq x y z
N ALA A 1 28.87 7.65 5.32
CA ALA A 1 27.46 7.92 5.57
C ALA A 1 26.93 6.97 6.65
N SER A 2 26.06 7.44 7.53
CA SER A 2 25.36 6.60 8.53
C SER A 2 23.87 6.85 8.45
N VAL A 3 23.06 5.79 8.57
CA VAL A 3 21.61 5.88 8.56
C VAL A 3 21.09 5.62 9.97
N GLU A 4 20.30 6.53 10.51
CA GLU A 4 19.75 6.48 11.86
C GLU A 4 18.25 6.10 11.86
N SER A 5 17.49 6.64 10.91
CA SER A 5 16.05 6.36 10.79
C SER A 5 15.55 6.46 9.35
N LEU A 6 14.34 5.95 9.13
CA LEU A 6 13.68 5.89 7.82
C LEU A 6 12.28 6.49 7.90
N LEU A 7 11.88 7.28 6.90
CA LEU A 7 10.56 7.88 6.77
C LEU A 7 10.00 7.65 5.35
N PRO A 8 8.98 6.82 5.18
CA PRO A 8 8.44 5.89 6.17
C PRO A 8 9.39 4.71 6.47
N SER A 9 9.24 4.06 7.62
CA SER A 9 10.03 2.88 8.00
C SER A 9 9.41 1.56 7.52
N ARG A 10 8.31 1.63 6.79
CA ARG A 10 7.59 0.48 6.24
C ARG A 10 6.98 0.80 4.89
N GLY A 11 6.76 -0.22 4.07
CA GLY A 11 6.11 -0.10 2.79
C GLY A 11 5.51 -1.42 2.33
N MET A 12 4.87 -1.40 1.16
CA MET A 12 4.21 -2.58 0.63
C MET A 12 5.18 -3.53 -0.07
N SER A 13 5.04 -4.81 0.22
CA SER A 13 5.71 -5.86 -0.56
C SER A 13 5.12 -5.94 -1.97
N GLY A 14 5.97 -6.26 -2.95
CA GLY A 14 5.55 -6.42 -4.35
C GLY A 14 5.28 -5.12 -5.10
N LYS A 15 5.39 -3.96 -4.46
CA LYS A 15 5.26 -2.63 -5.11
C LYS A 15 6.61 -1.95 -5.30
N SER A 16 6.74 -1.26 -6.42
CA SER A 16 7.85 -0.34 -6.71
C SER A 16 7.43 1.13 -6.50
N GLY A 17 8.40 2.00 -6.42
CA GLY A 17 8.17 3.44 -6.43
C GLY A 17 7.92 4.09 -5.08
N GLN A 18 7.95 3.35 -3.99
CA GLN A 18 7.85 3.94 -2.65
C GLN A 18 9.12 4.71 -2.31
N VAL A 19 8.98 6.02 -2.15
CA VAL A 19 10.08 6.88 -1.75
C VAL A 19 10.27 6.78 -0.23
N VAL A 20 11.51 6.51 0.17
CA VAL A 20 11.94 6.41 1.57
C VAL A 20 13.01 7.44 1.80
N THR A 21 12.77 8.34 2.74
CA THR A 21 13.79 9.30 3.19
C THR A 21 14.63 8.67 4.28
N LEU A 22 15.91 8.54 4.03
CA LEU A 22 16.91 8.12 5.00
C LEU A 22 17.35 9.37 5.77
N VAL A 23 17.22 9.32 7.08
CA VAL A 23 17.72 10.35 8.00
C VAL A 23 18.97 9.82 8.67
N GLY A 24 20.02 10.61 8.69
CA GLY A 24 21.32 10.17 9.20
C GLY A 24 22.37 11.28 9.16
N GLN A 25 23.62 10.93 8.92
CA GLN A 25 24.73 11.89 8.93
C GLN A 25 25.77 11.56 7.84
N HIS A 26 26.51 12.59 7.45
CA HIS A 26 27.63 12.53 6.51
C HIS A 26 27.24 12.04 5.11
N PHE A 27 26.04 12.40 4.65
CA PHE A 27 25.68 12.23 3.25
C PHE A 27 26.39 13.31 2.41
N VAL A 28 26.89 12.90 1.26
CA VAL A 28 27.59 13.76 0.30
C VAL A 28 26.87 13.68 -1.04
N GLU A 29 26.68 14.85 -1.68
CA GLU A 29 26.13 14.90 -3.03
C GLU A 29 27.10 14.26 -4.00
N SER A 30 26.66 13.16 -4.64
CA SER A 30 27.46 12.37 -5.57
C SER A 30 26.54 11.63 -6.54
N GLU A 31 26.99 11.43 -7.79
CA GLU A 31 26.30 10.59 -8.77
C GLU A 31 26.25 9.12 -8.34
N GLU A 32 27.16 8.69 -7.48
CA GLU A 32 27.24 7.32 -6.96
C GLU A 32 26.51 7.15 -5.62
N LEU A 33 25.85 8.21 -5.12
CA LEU A 33 25.05 8.14 -3.89
C LEU A 33 23.95 7.09 -4.04
N SER A 34 23.97 6.11 -3.17
CA SER A 34 23.05 4.96 -3.24
C SER A 34 22.58 4.51 -1.88
N CYS A 35 21.39 3.88 -1.87
CA CYS A 35 20.81 3.22 -0.72
C CYS A 35 20.80 1.71 -0.93
N ARG A 36 21.15 0.97 0.08
CA ARG A 36 21.10 -0.49 0.07
C ARG A 36 19.98 -0.98 0.99
N PHE A 37 19.02 -1.68 0.41
CA PHE A 37 17.92 -2.35 1.14
C PHE A 37 18.22 -3.86 1.20
N GLY A 38 18.90 -4.31 2.25
CA GLY A 38 19.48 -5.66 2.29
C GLY A 38 20.48 -5.84 1.17
N ASP A 39 20.20 -6.74 0.21
CA ASP A 39 21.07 -7.02 -0.95
C ASP A 39 20.75 -6.17 -2.18
N SER A 40 19.69 -5.37 -2.16
CA SER A 40 19.23 -4.57 -3.30
C SER A 40 19.73 -3.14 -3.21
N LEU A 41 20.24 -2.61 -4.33
CA LEU A 41 20.69 -1.23 -4.45
C LEU A 41 19.63 -0.36 -5.11
N ALA A 42 19.51 0.87 -4.65
CA ALA A 42 18.69 1.92 -5.24
C ALA A 42 19.48 3.24 -5.30
N GLY A 43 19.33 4.00 -6.36
CA GLY A 43 19.94 5.32 -6.47
C GLY A 43 19.42 6.26 -5.38
N GLY A 44 20.31 7.10 -4.85
CA GLY A 44 20.00 8.08 -3.82
C GLY A 44 19.89 9.48 -4.41
N LEU A 45 18.81 10.19 -4.07
CA LEU A 45 18.66 11.61 -4.33
C LEU A 45 19.12 12.39 -3.09
N TYR A 46 20.20 13.15 -3.25
CA TYR A 46 20.71 13.99 -2.17
C TYR A 46 19.73 15.12 -1.82
N ILE A 47 19.40 15.26 -0.56
CA ILE A 47 18.57 16.37 -0.03
C ILE A 47 19.44 17.29 0.84
N SER A 48 20.19 16.70 1.77
CA SER A 48 21.12 17.42 2.66
C SER A 48 22.15 16.45 3.22
N SER A 49 23.14 16.97 3.96
CA SER A 49 24.11 16.12 4.66
C SER A 49 23.51 15.17 5.71
N SER A 50 22.22 15.37 6.04
CA SER A 50 21.47 14.55 6.99
C SER A 50 20.25 13.83 6.38
N MET A 51 19.95 14.01 5.08
CA MET A 51 18.79 13.41 4.42
C MET A 51 19.09 13.00 2.99
N VAL A 52 18.65 11.78 2.63
CA VAL A 52 18.69 11.22 1.28
C VAL A 52 17.36 10.55 0.99
N ALA A 53 16.80 10.76 -0.20
CA ALA A 53 15.61 10.04 -0.65
C ALA A 53 16.02 8.88 -1.58
N CYS A 54 15.46 7.71 -1.35
CA CYS A 54 15.65 6.53 -2.21
C CYS A 54 14.33 5.86 -2.52
N THR A 55 14.24 5.26 -3.69
CA THR A 55 13.08 4.44 -4.05
C THR A 55 13.32 3.02 -3.55
N ALA A 56 12.45 2.54 -2.66
CA ALA A 56 12.52 1.17 -2.16
C ALA A 56 12.35 0.17 -3.32
N PRO A 57 13.26 -0.80 -3.47
CA PRO A 57 13.14 -1.83 -4.49
C PRO A 57 11.97 -2.77 -4.21
N ILE A 58 11.48 -3.46 -5.26
CA ILE A 58 10.43 -4.48 -5.12
C ILE A 58 11.02 -5.66 -4.34
N ARG A 59 10.33 -6.04 -3.25
CA ARG A 59 10.70 -7.22 -2.44
C ARG A 59 9.45 -7.90 -1.89
N GLU A 60 9.62 -9.15 -1.51
CA GLU A 60 8.62 -9.87 -0.72
C GLU A 60 8.55 -9.34 0.71
N ALA A 61 7.47 -9.69 1.42
CA ALA A 61 7.28 -9.28 2.81
C ALA A 61 8.43 -9.76 3.69
N GLY A 62 8.88 -8.87 4.55
CA GLY A 62 10.00 -9.12 5.45
C GLY A 62 10.66 -7.83 5.88
N SER A 63 11.65 -7.93 6.73
CA SER A 63 12.42 -6.79 7.20
C SER A 63 13.83 -6.83 6.66
N VAL A 64 14.34 -5.69 6.22
CA VAL A 64 15.71 -5.55 5.73
C VAL A 64 16.41 -4.38 6.41
N MET A 65 17.71 -4.51 6.61
CA MET A 65 18.53 -3.38 7.06
C MET A 65 18.78 -2.43 5.89
N VAL A 66 18.75 -1.14 6.18
CA VAL A 66 19.01 -0.10 5.18
C VAL A 66 20.28 0.67 5.55
N SER A 67 21.14 0.81 4.57
CA SER A 67 22.37 1.58 4.67
C SER A 67 22.52 2.51 3.46
N ALA A 68 23.42 3.47 3.54
CA ALA A 68 23.73 4.38 2.45
C ALA A 68 25.22 4.38 2.12
N SER A 69 25.55 4.59 0.85
CA SER A 69 26.89 4.73 0.35
C SER A 69 27.02 6.03 -0.44
N ASN A 70 28.07 6.82 -0.17
CA ASN A 70 28.37 8.03 -0.93
C ASN A 70 29.13 7.75 -2.23
N ASN A 71 29.75 6.56 -2.37
CA ASN A 71 30.61 6.17 -3.50
C ASN A 71 30.13 4.87 -4.20
N GLY A 72 28.92 4.43 -3.93
CA GLY A 72 28.36 3.20 -4.49
C GLY A 72 28.98 1.89 -4.02
N GLN A 73 30.08 1.93 -3.29
CA GLN A 73 30.85 0.74 -2.88
C GLN A 73 30.79 0.51 -1.36
N ASP A 74 31.19 1.52 -0.59
CA ASP A 74 31.28 1.41 0.86
C ASP A 74 29.98 1.84 1.52
N ALA A 75 29.16 0.88 1.92
CA ALA A 75 27.97 1.17 2.71
C ALA A 75 28.37 1.38 4.18
N GLY A 76 28.00 2.51 4.73
CA GLY A 76 28.13 2.77 6.16
C GLY A 76 27.27 1.81 7.00
N PRO A 77 27.43 1.80 8.33
CA PRO A 77 26.63 0.95 9.18
C PRO A 77 25.15 1.32 9.05
N GLY A 78 24.33 0.37 8.62
CA GLY A 78 22.88 0.49 8.59
C GLY A 78 22.32 0.04 9.94
N THR A 79 21.76 0.96 10.70
CA THR A 79 21.08 0.65 11.97
C THR A 79 19.56 0.71 11.83
N ALA A 80 19.07 1.26 10.70
CA ALA A 80 17.66 1.42 10.43
C ALA A 80 17.08 0.22 9.66
N GLN A 81 15.93 -0.24 10.08
CA GLN A 81 15.23 -1.37 9.49
C GLN A 81 14.02 -0.89 8.69
N TYR A 82 13.91 -1.33 7.43
CA TYR A 82 12.74 -1.14 6.59
C TYR A 82 11.91 -2.42 6.52
N ARG A 83 10.60 -2.31 6.72
CA ARG A 83 9.70 -3.45 6.74
C ARG A 83 8.79 -3.45 5.53
N TYR A 84 8.93 -4.49 4.69
CA TYR A 84 7.99 -4.79 3.62
C TYR A 84 6.81 -5.57 4.19
N GLU A 85 5.61 -5.01 4.11
CA GLU A 85 4.39 -5.60 4.67
C GLU A 85 3.46 -6.08 3.55
N THR A 86 2.88 -7.28 3.74
CA THR A 86 1.76 -7.72 2.90
C THR A 86 0.46 -7.16 3.44
N LEU A 87 -0.45 -6.78 2.54
CA LEU A 87 -1.81 -6.41 2.92
C LEU A 87 -2.72 -7.61 3.19
N GLN A 88 -2.25 -8.82 2.96
CA GLN A 88 -3.06 -10.04 3.10
C GLN A 88 -3.67 -10.25 4.49
N GLY A 89 -3.19 -9.56 5.51
CA GLY A 89 -3.73 -9.62 6.88
C GLY A 89 -4.57 -8.41 7.30
N ALA A 90 -4.86 -7.46 6.42
CA ALA A 90 -5.72 -6.35 6.77
C ALA A 90 -7.17 -6.83 6.87
N VAL A 91 -7.84 -6.50 7.98
CA VAL A 91 -9.27 -6.76 8.16
C VAL A 91 -10.03 -5.64 7.46
N LEU A 92 -10.98 -6.00 6.60
CA LEU A 92 -11.90 -5.07 5.97
C LEU A 92 -13.22 -5.06 6.74
N THR A 93 -13.68 -3.88 7.12
CA THR A 93 -15.05 -3.66 7.61
C THR A 93 -15.82 -2.90 6.55
N VAL A 94 -16.91 -3.50 6.08
CA VAL A 94 -17.76 -2.98 5.00
C VAL A 94 -19.07 -2.50 5.58
N THR A 95 -19.40 -1.21 5.42
CA THR A 95 -20.60 -0.60 5.97
C THR A 95 -21.30 0.26 4.92
N PRO A 96 -22.59 0.02 4.63
CA PRO A 96 -23.39 -1.13 5.05
C PRO A 96 -22.87 -2.44 4.46
N SER A 97 -23.18 -3.57 5.10
CA SER A 97 -22.80 -4.92 4.64
C SER A 97 -23.85 -5.56 3.72
N ALA A 98 -24.88 -4.81 3.36
CA ALA A 98 -25.96 -5.25 2.47
C ALA A 98 -26.48 -4.11 1.59
N GLY A 99 -27.00 -4.46 0.41
CA GLY A 99 -27.61 -3.52 -0.52
C GLY A 99 -28.57 -4.20 -1.50
N PRO A 100 -29.41 -3.44 -2.20
CA PRO A 100 -30.33 -3.99 -3.19
C PRO A 100 -29.57 -4.46 -4.44
N ILE A 101 -30.13 -5.46 -5.13
CA ILE A 101 -29.60 -5.96 -6.42
C ILE A 101 -29.57 -4.87 -7.52
N SER A 102 -30.39 -3.85 -7.41
CA SER A 102 -30.38 -2.70 -8.32
C SER A 102 -29.06 -1.88 -8.24
N GLY A 103 -28.25 -2.13 -7.22
CA GLY A 103 -27.02 -1.37 -6.99
C GLY A 103 -27.27 0.03 -6.44
N GLY A 104 -26.27 0.90 -6.56
CA GLY A 104 -26.38 2.31 -6.17
C GLY A 104 -26.17 2.58 -4.66
N THR A 105 -25.89 1.57 -3.85
CA THR A 105 -25.60 1.76 -2.42
C THR A 105 -24.15 2.22 -2.26
N MET A 106 -23.96 3.37 -1.59
CA MET A 106 -22.62 3.82 -1.20
C MET A 106 -22.14 2.99 0.00
N VAL A 107 -21.04 2.31 -0.19
CA VAL A 107 -20.40 1.45 0.81
C VAL A 107 -19.11 2.10 1.28
N THR A 108 -18.91 2.15 2.58
CA THR A 108 -17.66 2.56 3.20
C THR A 108 -16.88 1.33 3.64
N VAL A 109 -15.65 1.23 3.20
CA VAL A 109 -14.71 0.17 3.57
C VAL A 109 -13.67 0.75 4.50
N HIS A 110 -13.55 0.19 5.69
CA HIS A 110 -12.47 0.50 6.62
C HIS A 110 -11.39 -0.58 6.51
N VAL A 111 -10.16 -0.13 6.30
CA VAL A 111 -8.98 -0.98 6.28
C VAL A 111 -8.27 -0.85 7.61
N SER A 112 -8.07 -1.95 8.32
CA SER A 112 -7.51 -1.94 9.69
C SER A 112 -6.08 -1.39 9.79
N ARG A 113 -5.38 -1.28 8.66
CA ARG A 113 -4.05 -0.66 8.57
C ARG A 113 -4.10 0.49 7.59
N ALA A 114 -3.87 1.70 8.11
CA ALA A 114 -3.76 2.89 7.27
C ALA A 114 -2.58 2.77 6.30
N GLN A 115 -2.82 3.12 5.03
CA GLN A 115 -1.80 3.20 3.99
C GLN A 115 -1.86 4.54 3.29
N SER A 116 -0.69 5.17 3.17
CA SER A 116 -0.56 6.44 2.46
C SER A 116 -0.80 6.33 0.95
N ASP A 117 -0.74 5.13 0.38
CA ASP A 117 -0.62 4.91 -1.06
C ASP A 117 -1.87 4.29 -1.72
N LEU A 118 -3.03 4.37 -1.07
CA LEU A 118 -4.31 3.98 -1.67
C LEU A 118 -4.84 5.09 -2.60
N GLU A 119 -4.07 5.48 -3.62
CA GLU A 119 -4.49 6.53 -4.56
C GLU A 119 -5.56 6.04 -5.54
N ALA A 120 -5.43 4.82 -6.04
CA ALA A 120 -6.40 4.18 -6.90
C ALA A 120 -6.83 2.84 -6.30
N VAL A 121 -8.11 2.64 -6.12
CA VAL A 121 -8.66 1.40 -5.57
C VAL A 121 -9.84 0.93 -6.40
N ARG A 122 -10.06 -0.38 -6.41
CA ARG A 122 -11.24 -1.00 -7.02
C ARG A 122 -11.93 -1.90 -6.00
N CYS A 123 -13.24 -1.89 -6.05
CA CYS A 123 -14.10 -2.72 -5.21
C CYS A 123 -14.69 -3.83 -6.05
N LYS A 124 -14.45 -5.06 -5.65
CA LYS A 124 -15.00 -6.25 -6.32
C LYS A 124 -16.09 -6.87 -5.45
N PHE A 125 -17.28 -7.01 -6.02
CA PHE A 125 -18.45 -7.67 -5.44
C PHE A 125 -18.73 -8.96 -6.22
N GLY A 126 -18.26 -10.11 -5.72
CA GLY A 126 -18.31 -11.36 -6.47
C GLY A 126 -17.51 -11.28 -7.77
N SER A 127 -18.19 -11.24 -8.93
CA SER A 127 -17.58 -11.08 -10.26
C SER A 127 -17.45 -9.62 -10.70
N GLU A 128 -18.27 -8.72 -10.15
CA GLU A 128 -18.40 -7.33 -10.59
C GLU A 128 -17.33 -6.44 -9.94
N ILE A 129 -16.69 -5.60 -10.76
CA ILE A 129 -15.65 -4.66 -10.31
C ILE A 129 -16.11 -3.23 -10.56
N VAL A 130 -16.05 -2.39 -9.54
CA VAL A 130 -16.37 -0.97 -9.61
C VAL A 130 -15.21 -0.13 -9.10
N GLY A 131 -15.11 1.11 -9.55
CA GLY A 131 -14.14 2.06 -9.03
C GLY A 131 -14.41 2.38 -7.56
N GLY A 132 -13.34 2.55 -6.80
CA GLY A 132 -13.40 3.03 -5.43
C GLY A 132 -12.69 4.38 -5.32
N THR A 133 -13.06 5.16 -4.31
CA THR A 133 -12.42 6.43 -3.97
C THR A 133 -11.78 6.31 -2.59
N SER A 134 -10.48 6.53 -2.51
CA SER A 134 -9.79 6.63 -1.24
C SER A 134 -10.12 7.97 -0.58
N VAL A 135 -10.61 7.93 0.64
CA VAL A 135 -10.91 9.13 1.44
C VAL A 135 -9.69 9.51 2.30
N ASN A 136 -9.04 8.49 2.82
CA ASN A 136 -7.75 8.57 3.52
C ASN A 136 -7.14 7.16 3.52
N GLY A 137 -5.91 7.02 3.92
CA GLY A 137 -5.20 5.73 3.87
C GLY A 137 -5.85 4.55 4.61
N SER A 138 -6.98 4.75 5.31
CA SER A 138 -7.72 3.71 6.03
C SER A 138 -9.20 3.60 5.65
N LYS A 139 -9.69 4.49 4.78
CA LYS A 139 -11.11 4.56 4.40
C LYS A 139 -11.27 4.70 2.89
N VAL A 140 -12.05 3.79 2.31
CA VAL A 140 -12.41 3.76 0.89
C VAL A 140 -13.92 3.78 0.75
N THR A 141 -14.44 4.47 -0.26
CA THR A 141 -15.86 4.44 -0.62
C THR A 141 -16.05 3.84 -1.99
N CYS A 142 -17.07 3.02 -2.14
CA CYS A 142 -17.48 2.38 -3.40
C CYS A 142 -19.00 2.46 -3.55
N VAL A 143 -19.49 2.40 -4.79
CA VAL A 143 -20.91 2.27 -5.08
C VAL A 143 -21.17 0.84 -5.56
N THR A 144 -22.17 0.16 -4.96
CA THR A 144 -22.49 -1.22 -5.36
C THR A 144 -22.95 -1.30 -6.80
N PRO A 145 -22.52 -2.33 -7.56
CA PRO A 145 -22.98 -2.58 -8.92
C PRO A 145 -24.39 -3.14 -8.95
N TRP A 146 -25.01 -3.14 -10.12
CA TRP A 146 -26.18 -3.94 -10.39
C TRP A 146 -25.83 -5.43 -10.37
N MET A 147 -26.70 -6.24 -9.77
CA MET A 147 -26.53 -7.71 -9.68
C MET A 147 -27.76 -8.43 -10.24
N ALA A 148 -27.51 -9.47 -11.04
CA ALA A 148 -28.60 -10.26 -11.64
C ALA A 148 -29.43 -11.04 -10.59
N ARG A 149 -28.83 -11.38 -9.46
CA ARG A 149 -29.45 -12.18 -8.38
C ARG A 149 -29.01 -11.69 -7.02
N GLY A 150 -29.89 -11.83 -6.03
CA GLY A 150 -29.56 -11.65 -4.63
C GLY A 150 -28.75 -12.83 -4.08
N GLY A 151 -28.07 -12.60 -2.98
CA GLY A 151 -27.26 -13.59 -2.28
C GLY A 151 -26.04 -12.98 -1.60
N VAL A 152 -25.28 -13.82 -0.93
CA VAL A 152 -24.02 -13.43 -0.31
C VAL A 152 -22.91 -13.55 -1.36
N VAL A 153 -22.14 -12.48 -1.50
CA VAL A 153 -20.96 -12.45 -2.36
C VAL A 153 -19.74 -12.07 -1.53
N ALA A 154 -18.55 -12.45 -2.01
CA ALA A 154 -17.32 -11.97 -1.44
C ALA A 154 -17.08 -10.51 -1.90
N PHE A 155 -16.89 -9.63 -0.96
CA PHE A 155 -16.33 -8.30 -1.22
C PHE A 155 -14.81 -8.37 -1.12
N THR A 156 -14.13 -7.89 -2.15
CA THR A 156 -12.67 -7.83 -2.21
C THR A 156 -12.25 -6.40 -2.57
N LEU A 157 -11.34 -5.82 -1.81
CA LEU A 157 -10.70 -4.57 -2.18
C LEU A 157 -9.45 -4.89 -3.02
N LEU A 158 -9.29 -4.20 -4.14
CA LEU A 158 -8.17 -4.37 -5.07
C LEU A 158 -7.40 -3.06 -5.22
N ASP A 159 -6.10 -3.17 -5.38
CA ASP A 159 -5.27 -2.07 -5.85
C ASP A 159 -5.70 -1.68 -7.28
N GLY A 160 -5.82 -0.40 -7.54
CA GLY A 160 -6.25 0.10 -8.85
C GLY A 160 -5.17 0.05 -9.92
N VAL A 161 -3.91 -0.06 -9.54
CA VAL A 161 -2.75 -0.05 -10.45
C VAL A 161 -2.43 -1.45 -10.93
N ASP A 162 -2.15 -2.38 -10.03
CA ASP A 162 -1.73 -3.73 -10.34
C ASP A 162 -2.83 -4.80 -10.14
N GLY A 163 -3.97 -4.41 -9.57
CA GLY A 163 -5.08 -5.31 -9.26
C GLY A 163 -4.82 -6.26 -8.09
N ALA A 164 -3.75 -6.03 -7.33
CA ALA A 164 -3.43 -6.86 -6.18
C ALA A 164 -4.53 -6.77 -5.11
N LYS A 165 -4.80 -7.89 -4.45
CA LYS A 165 -5.79 -7.96 -3.39
C LYS A 165 -5.30 -7.22 -2.13
N ILE A 166 -6.15 -6.34 -1.62
CA ILE A 166 -5.94 -5.59 -0.39
C ILE A 166 -6.77 -6.23 0.73
N GLY A 167 -6.09 -6.86 1.67
CA GLY A 167 -6.73 -7.44 2.84
C GLY A 167 -7.52 -8.73 2.59
N MET A 168 -8.32 -9.12 3.58
CA MET A 168 -9.16 -10.32 3.56
C MET A 168 -10.52 -9.99 2.94
N ASP A 169 -11.15 -10.98 2.32
CA ASP A 169 -12.52 -10.83 1.81
C ASP A 169 -13.50 -10.61 2.97
N ALA A 170 -14.50 -9.76 2.71
CA ALA A 170 -15.62 -9.56 3.61
C ALA A 170 -16.93 -10.02 2.93
N PRO A 171 -17.90 -10.56 3.67
CA PRO A 171 -19.19 -10.89 3.08
C PRO A 171 -20.01 -9.63 2.79
N PHE A 172 -20.69 -9.60 1.64
CA PHE A 172 -21.68 -8.58 1.30
C PHE A 172 -22.96 -9.25 0.80
N VAL A 173 -24.12 -8.77 1.26
CA VAL A 173 -25.42 -9.37 0.93
C VAL A 173 -26.17 -8.50 -0.06
N PHE A 174 -26.50 -9.03 -1.23
CA PHE A 174 -27.44 -8.40 -2.14
C PHE A 174 -28.84 -8.97 -1.93
N TYR A 175 -29.84 -8.12 -1.80
CA TYR A 175 -31.24 -8.51 -1.66
C TYR A 175 -32.12 -7.91 -2.75
N ALA A 176 -33.17 -8.64 -3.11
CA ALA A 176 -34.19 -8.09 -4.00
C ALA A 176 -35.04 -7.08 -3.22
N ALA A 177 -35.20 -5.87 -3.76
CA ALA A 177 -36.12 -4.90 -3.16
C ALA A 177 -37.55 -5.47 -3.19
N PRO A 178 -38.37 -5.27 -2.14
CA PRO A 178 -39.77 -5.65 -2.17
C PRO A 178 -40.47 -4.97 -3.35
N ARG A 179 -41.22 -5.75 -4.12
CA ARG A 179 -42.10 -5.15 -5.13
C ARG A 179 -43.26 -4.45 -4.38
N VAL A 180 -43.34 -3.15 -4.54
CA VAL A 180 -44.49 -2.34 -4.08
C VAL A 180 -45.58 -2.45 -5.11
#